data_430d1ce959632143b81f565031eb4956
#
_entry.id   430d1ce959632143b81f565031eb4956
#
_cell.length_a   1.000
_cell.length_b   1.000
_cell.length_c   1.000
_cell.angle_alpha   90.00
_cell.angle_beta   90.00
_cell.angle_gamma   90.00
#
_symmetry.space_group_name_H-M   'P 1'
#
loop_
_entity.id
_entity.type
_entity.pdbx_description
1 polymer ?
#
loop_
_entity_poly.entity_id
_entity_poly.type
_entity_poly.pdbx_seq_one_letter_code
_entity_poly.pdbx_strand_id
1 'polypeptide(L)'
;MQDFLHACEQSGMLAYEYGRHTQNDPVLGKPDMLICLGGDGTILSLSAFAAQHHIVLGGINMGHLGFLTACAREDIHTLVACLANGNYGVESRAMLSVSQQGSVSAEKTEPLLALNEISLMRDQTGRMIDVDVELDGCLLNRYHADGVLVATPTGSTAYSLSAGGPLLWPSAGVMCLTPICPHSLTSRPVVLPDDVEVTLRPRERRGRAGESLIYSIDGHDTRPIALNETLVIRKADTALRLLTLPNSDYAARLRAKLGW
;
A
#
# COMPACT_ATOMS: atom_id res chain seq x y z
N MET A 1 -24.20 -0.87 -6.58
CA MET A 1 -23.84 0.14 -7.60
C MET A 1 -25.04 0.97 -8.01
N GLN A 2 -26.13 0.36 -8.49
CA GLN A 2 -27.33 1.13 -8.90
C GLN A 2 -27.85 2.06 -7.78
N ASP A 3 -27.92 1.58 -6.53
CA ASP A 3 -28.37 2.39 -5.38
C ASP A 3 -27.48 3.64 -5.17
N PHE A 4 -26.16 3.51 -5.33
CA PHE A 4 -25.21 4.62 -5.21
C PHE A 4 -25.39 5.64 -6.35
N LEU A 5 -25.47 5.17 -7.60
CA LEU A 5 -25.65 6.04 -8.77
C LEU A 5 -26.97 6.81 -8.68
N HIS A 6 -28.06 6.13 -8.30
CA HIS A 6 -29.36 6.75 -8.11
C HIS A 6 -29.38 7.81 -6.99
N ALA A 7 -28.73 7.51 -5.86
CA ALA A 7 -28.60 8.46 -4.77
C ALA A 7 -27.79 9.72 -5.17
N CYS A 8 -26.72 9.54 -5.96
CA CYS A 8 -25.93 10.66 -6.51
C CYS A 8 -26.78 11.54 -7.44
N GLU A 9 -27.53 10.93 -8.37
CA GLU A 9 -28.41 11.64 -9.29
C GLU A 9 -29.45 12.48 -8.54
N GLN A 10 -30.12 11.90 -7.52
CA GLN A 10 -31.08 12.59 -6.67
C GLN A 10 -30.46 13.80 -5.92
N SER A 11 -29.17 13.73 -5.66
CA SER A 11 -28.41 14.79 -4.98
C SER A 11 -27.77 15.80 -5.94
N GLY A 12 -28.04 15.70 -7.25
CA GLY A 12 -27.52 16.58 -8.27
C GLY A 12 -26.04 16.36 -8.61
N MET A 13 -25.46 15.23 -8.22
CA MET A 13 -24.09 14.85 -8.52
C MET A 13 -24.05 14.01 -9.80
N LEU A 14 -23.07 14.30 -10.67
CA LEU A 14 -22.78 13.43 -11.81
C LEU A 14 -21.96 12.23 -11.35
N ALA A 15 -22.53 11.03 -11.45
CA ALA A 15 -21.86 9.80 -11.16
C ALA A 15 -21.98 8.81 -12.32
N TYR A 16 -20.90 8.12 -12.62
CA TYR A 16 -20.84 7.12 -13.69
C TYR A 16 -19.90 5.98 -13.31
N GLU A 17 -20.05 4.83 -13.94
CA GLU A 17 -19.17 3.71 -13.77
C GLU A 17 -17.82 3.98 -14.45
N TYR A 18 -16.75 3.97 -13.65
CA TYR A 18 -15.39 4.17 -14.12
C TYR A 18 -14.69 2.82 -14.31
N GLY A 19 -14.35 2.48 -15.54
CA GLY A 19 -13.69 1.23 -15.89
C GLY A 19 -12.55 1.43 -16.88
N ARG A 20 -11.90 0.35 -17.28
CA ARG A 20 -10.79 0.39 -18.27
C ARG A 20 -11.17 1.10 -19.58
N HIS A 21 -12.46 1.10 -19.91
CA HIS A 21 -12.98 1.75 -21.12
C HIS A 21 -13.18 3.26 -20.96
N THR A 22 -13.32 3.75 -19.72
CA THR A 22 -13.57 5.16 -19.43
C THR A 22 -12.31 5.95 -19.11
N GLN A 23 -11.20 5.29 -18.81
CA GLN A 23 -9.92 5.94 -18.48
C GLN A 23 -9.43 6.90 -19.57
N ASN A 24 -9.76 6.62 -20.82
CA ASN A 24 -9.38 7.43 -21.98
C ASN A 24 -10.58 8.14 -22.62
N ASP A 25 -11.72 8.21 -21.94
CA ASP A 25 -12.89 8.87 -22.48
C ASP A 25 -12.75 10.39 -22.34
N PRO A 26 -12.64 11.13 -23.46
CA PRO A 26 -12.46 12.58 -23.42
C PRO A 26 -13.72 13.32 -22.94
N VAL A 27 -14.89 12.67 -22.93
CA VAL A 27 -16.17 13.27 -22.53
C VAL A 27 -16.35 13.24 -21.02
N LEU A 28 -15.89 12.16 -20.36
CA LEU A 28 -16.05 12.01 -18.92
C LEU A 28 -14.98 12.76 -18.12
N GLY A 29 -13.87 13.12 -18.76
CA GLY A 29 -12.80 13.89 -18.13
C GLY A 29 -12.16 13.18 -16.94
N LYS A 30 -11.43 13.92 -16.13
CA LYS A 30 -10.84 13.46 -14.89
C LYS A 30 -11.89 13.57 -13.76
N PRO A 31 -12.24 12.49 -13.07
CA PRO A 31 -13.19 12.56 -11.96
C PRO A 31 -12.57 13.32 -10.76
N ASP A 32 -13.38 14.07 -10.04
CA ASP A 32 -12.96 14.71 -8.78
C ASP A 32 -12.69 13.67 -7.70
N MET A 33 -13.46 12.59 -7.73
CA MET A 33 -13.41 11.51 -6.74
C MET A 33 -13.69 10.15 -7.39
N LEU A 34 -12.99 9.14 -6.92
CA LEU A 34 -13.18 7.75 -7.30
C LEU A 34 -13.73 6.99 -6.09
N ILE A 35 -14.92 6.43 -6.22
CA ILE A 35 -15.56 5.62 -5.17
C ILE A 35 -15.57 4.16 -5.60
N CYS A 36 -14.86 3.31 -4.87
CA CYS A 36 -14.87 1.87 -5.12
C CYS A 36 -15.88 1.15 -4.23
N LEU A 37 -16.55 0.14 -4.80
CA LEU A 37 -17.45 -0.75 -4.10
C LEU A 37 -16.68 -2.06 -3.80
N GLY A 38 -16.20 -2.21 -2.56
CA GLY A 38 -15.37 -3.35 -2.19
C GLY A 38 -14.68 -3.15 -0.85
N GLY A 39 -13.76 -4.05 -0.50
CA GLY A 39 -12.95 -3.95 0.71
C GLY A 39 -11.61 -3.22 0.47
N ASP A 40 -10.72 -3.33 1.47
CA ASP A 40 -9.38 -2.71 1.43
C ASP A 40 -8.56 -3.14 0.20
N GLY A 41 -8.68 -4.41 -0.24
CA GLY A 41 -8.00 -4.89 -1.44
C GLY A 41 -8.40 -4.15 -2.73
N THR A 42 -9.67 -3.72 -2.85
CA THR A 42 -10.12 -2.90 -3.98
C THR A 42 -9.52 -1.50 -3.93
N ILE A 43 -9.41 -0.92 -2.73
CA ILE A 43 -8.75 0.38 -2.54
C ILE A 43 -7.27 0.27 -2.90
N LEU A 44 -6.58 -0.78 -2.46
CA LEU A 44 -5.17 -1.01 -2.78
C LEU A 44 -4.93 -1.08 -4.29
N SER A 45 -5.77 -1.81 -5.04
CA SER A 45 -5.61 -1.93 -6.49
C SER A 45 -5.77 -0.62 -7.26
N LEU A 46 -6.44 0.38 -6.67
CA LEU A 46 -6.67 1.70 -7.26
C LEU A 46 -5.78 2.79 -6.67
N SER A 47 -5.07 2.51 -5.58
CA SER A 47 -4.33 3.50 -4.80
C SER A 47 -3.24 4.21 -5.61
N ALA A 48 -2.43 3.46 -6.34
CA ALA A 48 -1.36 4.01 -7.18
C ALA A 48 -1.92 4.92 -8.28
N PHE A 49 -2.96 4.46 -8.98
CA PHE A 49 -3.64 5.25 -10.00
C PHE A 49 -4.22 6.55 -9.43
N ALA A 50 -4.96 6.47 -8.32
CA ALA A 50 -5.57 7.63 -7.70
C ALA A 50 -4.52 8.65 -7.21
N ALA A 51 -3.42 8.18 -6.63
CA ALA A 51 -2.32 9.02 -6.17
C ALA A 51 -1.62 9.73 -7.33
N GLN A 52 -1.26 9.02 -8.41
CA GLN A 52 -0.60 9.57 -9.60
C GLN A 52 -1.46 10.65 -10.30
N HIS A 53 -2.78 10.47 -10.27
CA HIS A 53 -3.73 11.42 -10.89
C HIS A 53 -4.27 12.47 -9.91
N HIS A 54 -3.83 12.45 -8.64
CA HIS A 54 -4.32 13.34 -7.57
C HIS A 54 -5.85 13.30 -7.38
N ILE A 55 -6.45 12.12 -7.54
CA ILE A 55 -7.88 11.86 -7.35
C ILE A 55 -8.12 11.46 -5.90
N VAL A 56 -9.19 11.96 -5.28
CA VAL A 56 -9.64 11.47 -3.97
C VAL A 56 -10.23 10.07 -4.13
N LEU A 57 -9.72 9.10 -3.37
CA LEU A 57 -10.20 7.72 -3.40
C LEU A 57 -11.04 7.44 -2.15
N GLY A 58 -12.25 6.94 -2.33
CA GLY A 58 -13.10 6.46 -1.26
C GLY A 58 -13.55 5.01 -1.50
N GLY A 59 -13.92 4.32 -0.45
CA GLY A 59 -14.43 2.95 -0.55
C GLY A 59 -15.72 2.76 0.23
N ILE A 60 -16.69 2.08 -0.37
CA ILE A 60 -17.89 1.57 0.28
C ILE A 60 -17.68 0.09 0.51
N ASN A 61 -17.63 -0.31 1.77
CA ASN A 61 -17.42 -1.71 2.12
C ASN A 61 -18.68 -2.55 1.81
N MET A 62 -18.48 -3.62 1.07
CA MET A 62 -19.56 -4.55 0.70
C MET A 62 -19.63 -5.80 1.61
N GLY A 63 -18.79 -5.84 2.64
CA GLY A 63 -18.71 -6.96 3.60
C GLY A 63 -18.30 -6.46 4.99
N HIS A 64 -17.17 -6.96 5.51
CA HIS A 64 -16.67 -6.53 6.82
C HIS A 64 -15.87 -5.23 6.71
N LEU A 65 -16.19 -4.24 7.54
CA LEU A 65 -15.54 -2.93 7.57
C LEU A 65 -14.00 -3.06 7.53
N GLY A 66 -13.39 -2.38 6.57
CA GLY A 66 -11.94 -2.33 6.38
C GLY A 66 -11.27 -1.20 7.17
N PHE A 67 -9.95 -1.11 7.06
CA PHE A 67 -9.19 0.03 7.58
C PHE A 67 -9.24 1.24 6.64
N LEU A 68 -9.46 1.02 5.34
CA LEU A 68 -9.37 2.04 4.29
C LEU A 68 -10.74 2.50 3.78
N THR A 69 -11.80 1.73 3.99
CA THR A 69 -13.14 2.07 3.50
C THR A 69 -13.75 3.24 4.29
N ALA A 70 -14.48 4.13 3.60
CA ALA A 70 -15.12 5.30 4.20
C ALA A 70 -16.36 4.91 5.04
N CYS A 71 -17.17 3.98 4.51
CA CYS A 71 -18.40 3.53 5.18
C CYS A 71 -18.76 2.09 4.80
N ALA A 72 -19.78 1.56 5.46
CA ALA A 72 -20.43 0.32 5.12
C ALA A 72 -21.51 0.54 4.04
N ARG A 73 -22.00 -0.54 3.44
CA ARG A 73 -23.03 -0.51 2.40
C ARG A 73 -24.32 0.19 2.86
N GLU A 74 -24.68 -0.04 4.11
CA GLU A 74 -25.89 0.50 4.73
C GLU A 74 -25.88 2.03 4.83
N ASP A 75 -24.66 2.63 4.81
CA ASP A 75 -24.44 4.06 4.97
C ASP A 75 -24.31 4.83 3.64
N ILE A 76 -24.63 4.19 2.51
CA ILE A 76 -24.52 4.80 1.16
C ILE A 76 -25.23 6.15 1.08
N HIS A 77 -26.46 6.26 1.58
CA HIS A 77 -27.22 7.51 1.55
C HIS A 77 -26.57 8.61 2.41
N THR A 78 -26.03 8.23 3.56
CA THR A 78 -25.27 9.14 4.43
C THR A 78 -24.00 9.63 3.72
N LEU A 79 -23.26 8.74 3.07
CA LEU A 79 -22.09 9.11 2.28
C LEU A 79 -22.45 10.11 1.19
N VAL A 80 -23.48 9.80 0.38
CA VAL A 80 -23.92 10.67 -0.72
C VAL A 80 -24.37 12.05 -0.20
N ALA A 81 -25.12 12.09 0.91
CA ALA A 81 -25.51 13.35 1.53
C ALA A 81 -24.29 14.15 2.03
N CYS A 82 -23.30 13.50 2.61
CA CYS A 82 -22.05 14.14 3.02
C CYS A 82 -21.28 14.70 1.82
N LEU A 83 -21.18 13.94 0.73
CA LEU A 83 -20.51 14.40 -0.50
C LEU A 83 -21.22 15.61 -1.11
N ALA A 84 -22.54 15.55 -1.26
CA ALA A 84 -23.34 16.63 -1.85
C ALA A 84 -23.25 17.95 -1.05
N ASN A 85 -23.13 17.86 0.27
CA ASN A 85 -23.04 19.02 1.16
C ASN A 85 -21.59 19.45 1.46
N GLY A 86 -20.59 18.81 0.87
CA GLY A 86 -19.18 19.07 1.17
C GLY A 86 -18.75 18.72 2.60
N ASN A 87 -19.54 17.91 3.32
CA ASN A 87 -19.28 17.51 4.70
C ASN A 87 -18.50 16.18 4.76
N TYR A 88 -17.27 16.21 4.29
CA TYR A 88 -16.35 15.07 4.32
C TYR A 88 -14.91 15.55 4.57
N GLY A 89 -14.06 14.64 4.98
CA GLY A 89 -12.62 14.87 5.13
C GLY A 89 -11.82 14.17 4.03
N VAL A 90 -10.59 14.62 3.85
CA VAL A 90 -9.61 13.95 3.00
C VAL A 90 -8.33 13.78 3.82
N GLU A 91 -7.96 12.53 4.09
CA GLU A 91 -6.70 12.21 4.73
C GLU A 91 -5.61 11.95 3.70
N SER A 92 -4.42 12.51 3.94
CA SER A 92 -3.23 12.19 3.16
C SER A 92 -2.57 10.93 3.72
N ARG A 93 -2.43 9.91 2.89
CA ARG A 93 -1.75 8.65 3.25
C ARG A 93 -0.42 8.57 2.51
N ALA A 94 0.68 8.51 3.27
CA ALA A 94 2.00 8.33 2.71
C ALA A 94 2.06 7.04 1.89
N MET A 95 2.80 7.08 0.79
CA MET A 95 3.09 5.92 -0.05
C MET A 95 4.58 5.69 -0.12
N LEU A 96 4.98 4.46 -0.42
CA LEU A 96 6.35 4.13 -0.77
C LEU A 96 6.49 4.08 -2.29
N SER A 97 7.66 4.44 -2.77
CA SER A 97 8.10 4.21 -4.15
C SER A 97 9.21 3.17 -4.16
N VAL A 98 9.20 2.26 -5.14
CA VAL A 98 10.28 1.30 -5.33
C VAL A 98 10.80 1.35 -6.76
N SER A 99 12.13 1.31 -6.88
CA SER A 99 12.85 1.13 -8.14
C SER A 99 13.77 -0.07 -8.04
N GLN A 100 13.80 -0.90 -9.09
CA GLN A 100 14.74 -2.00 -9.28
C GLN A 100 15.97 -1.50 -10.03
N GLN A 101 17.15 -1.74 -9.50
CA GLN A 101 18.41 -1.29 -10.07
C GLN A 101 19.33 -2.49 -10.34
N GLY A 102 20.24 -2.34 -11.33
CA GLY A 102 21.22 -3.38 -11.70
C GLY A 102 20.75 -4.33 -12.81
N SER A 103 19.53 -4.19 -13.31
CA SER A 103 19.05 -4.96 -14.47
C SER A 103 19.73 -4.50 -15.76
N VAL A 104 20.19 -5.47 -16.57
CA VAL A 104 20.78 -5.21 -17.90
C VAL A 104 19.72 -4.67 -18.89
N SER A 105 18.43 -4.85 -18.58
CA SER A 105 17.28 -4.40 -19.37
C SER A 105 16.56 -3.19 -18.79
N ALA A 106 17.16 -2.46 -17.85
CA ALA A 106 16.53 -1.32 -17.21
C ALA A 106 16.36 -0.14 -18.18
N GLU A 107 15.34 -0.19 -19.02
CA GLU A 107 14.61 1.03 -19.35
C GLU A 107 14.24 1.68 -18.01
N LYS A 108 14.44 3.00 -17.89
CA LYS A 108 14.00 3.76 -16.71
C LYS A 108 12.48 3.62 -16.61
N THR A 109 12.03 2.55 -15.98
CA THR A 109 10.61 2.43 -15.62
C THR A 109 10.34 3.39 -14.47
N GLU A 110 9.20 4.07 -14.54
CA GLU A 110 8.75 4.90 -13.42
C GLU A 110 8.70 4.07 -12.13
N PRO A 111 9.04 4.66 -10.98
CA PRO A 111 8.96 3.96 -9.70
C PRO A 111 7.54 3.46 -9.46
N LEU A 112 7.44 2.24 -8.94
CA LEU A 112 6.15 1.67 -8.56
C LEU A 112 5.76 2.15 -7.18
N LEU A 113 4.46 2.34 -6.97
CA LEU A 113 3.91 2.89 -5.73
C LEU A 113 3.24 1.81 -4.88
N ALA A 114 3.46 1.84 -3.58
CA ALA A 114 2.79 1.00 -2.60
C ALA A 114 2.11 1.86 -1.52
N LEU A 115 0.87 1.51 -1.19
CA LEU A 115 0.14 2.12 -0.08
C LEU A 115 0.44 1.41 1.24
N ASN A 116 0.54 0.08 1.23
CA ASN A 116 0.84 -0.72 2.42
C ASN A 116 2.33 -1.02 2.56
N GLU A 117 2.87 -1.86 1.69
CA GLU A 117 4.25 -2.33 1.84
C GLU A 117 4.89 -2.80 0.54
N ILE A 118 6.21 -2.83 0.57
CA ILE A 118 7.07 -3.47 -0.43
C ILE A 118 7.81 -4.59 0.29
N SER A 119 7.69 -5.82 -0.20
CA SER A 119 8.37 -6.98 0.36
C SER A 119 9.33 -7.62 -0.64
N LEU A 120 10.51 -8.02 -0.17
CA LEU A 120 11.46 -8.86 -0.88
C LEU A 120 11.44 -10.25 -0.23
N MET A 121 11.13 -11.29 -1.00
CA MET A 121 10.93 -12.63 -0.48
C MET A 121 11.50 -13.71 -1.40
N ARG A 122 11.66 -14.90 -0.89
CA ARG A 122 11.83 -16.11 -1.71
C ARG A 122 10.57 -16.38 -2.54
N ASP A 123 10.74 -16.83 -3.77
CA ASP A 123 9.63 -17.18 -4.66
C ASP A 123 8.96 -18.50 -4.25
N GLN A 124 9.73 -19.52 -3.93
CA GLN A 124 9.20 -20.86 -3.67
C GLN A 124 9.66 -21.45 -2.33
N THR A 125 9.03 -22.55 -1.96
CA THR A 125 9.32 -23.29 -0.72
C THR A 125 10.76 -23.77 -0.66
N GLY A 126 11.42 -23.52 0.41
CA GLY A 126 12.64 -24.25 0.74
C GLY A 126 13.57 -23.51 1.65
N ARG A 127 14.19 -22.45 1.23
CA ARG A 127 15.35 -21.92 1.96
C ARG A 127 15.25 -20.43 2.18
N MET A 128 15.62 -19.98 3.38
CA MET A 128 15.74 -18.58 3.72
C MET A 128 16.74 -17.87 2.82
N ILE A 129 16.49 -16.61 2.55
CA ILE A 129 17.35 -15.72 1.77
C ILE A 129 18.24 -14.89 2.69
N ASP A 130 19.38 -14.44 2.16
CA ASP A 130 20.21 -13.44 2.82
C ASP A 130 19.98 -12.10 2.14
N VAL A 131 19.57 -11.08 2.92
CA VAL A 131 19.32 -9.73 2.43
C VAL A 131 20.15 -8.74 3.22
N ASP A 132 21.02 -8.00 2.55
CA ASP A 132 21.63 -6.81 3.14
C ASP A 132 20.62 -5.66 3.06
N VAL A 133 20.37 -5.02 4.17
CA VAL A 133 19.56 -3.82 4.28
C VAL A 133 20.47 -2.64 4.56
N GLU A 134 20.44 -1.65 3.68
CA GLU A 134 21.21 -0.42 3.81
C GLU A 134 20.24 0.76 4.03
N LEU A 135 20.64 1.71 4.85
CA LEU A 135 19.95 2.99 5.06
C LEU A 135 20.88 4.11 4.60
N ASP A 136 20.46 4.91 3.60
CA ASP A 136 21.26 5.99 3.01
C ASP A 136 22.67 5.52 2.61
N GLY A 137 22.76 4.30 2.06
CA GLY A 137 24.01 3.67 1.65
C GLY A 137 24.85 3.06 2.78
N CYS A 138 24.41 3.14 4.03
CA CYS A 138 25.06 2.52 5.18
C CYS A 138 24.40 1.20 5.56
N LEU A 139 25.18 0.12 5.69
CA LEU A 139 24.66 -1.18 6.10
C LEU A 139 24.01 -1.10 7.50
N LEU A 140 22.70 -1.33 7.57
CA LEU A 140 21.99 -1.49 8.83
C LEU A 140 22.20 -2.91 9.39
N ASN A 141 21.87 -3.92 8.58
CA ASN A 141 21.93 -5.32 9.01
C ASN A 141 21.89 -6.27 7.81
N ARG A 142 22.34 -7.51 8.05
CA ARG A 142 22.12 -8.64 7.15
C ARG A 142 21.07 -9.56 7.75
N TYR A 143 19.95 -9.73 7.08
CA TYR A 143 18.89 -10.62 7.52
C TYR A 143 19.01 -11.98 6.82
N HIS A 144 18.95 -13.04 7.61
CA HIS A 144 18.72 -14.41 7.14
C HIS A 144 17.28 -14.77 7.49
N ALA A 145 16.37 -14.75 6.51
CA ALA A 145 14.93 -14.78 6.73
C ALA A 145 14.18 -15.36 5.52
N ASP A 146 12.87 -15.55 5.62
CA ASP A 146 12.01 -15.81 4.47
C ASP A 146 11.87 -14.59 3.57
N GLY A 147 12.05 -13.41 4.13
CA GLY A 147 12.03 -12.14 3.44
C GLY A 147 12.20 -10.94 4.37
N VAL A 148 12.13 -9.77 3.77
CA VAL A 148 12.12 -8.47 4.47
C VAL A 148 11.08 -7.59 3.82
N LEU A 149 10.30 -6.85 4.60
CA LEU A 149 9.35 -5.89 4.09
C LEU A 149 9.58 -4.49 4.67
N VAL A 150 9.21 -3.49 3.90
CA VAL A 150 9.16 -2.08 4.31
C VAL A 150 7.72 -1.62 4.16
N ALA A 151 7.11 -1.19 5.26
CA ALA A 151 5.71 -0.80 5.32
C ALA A 151 5.53 0.68 5.63
N THR A 152 4.49 1.28 5.06
CA THR A 152 3.97 2.59 5.46
C THR A 152 3.24 2.46 6.81
N PRO A 153 2.87 3.56 7.46
CA PRO A 153 1.96 3.52 8.61
C PRO A 153 0.61 2.88 8.27
N THR A 154 0.09 3.09 7.06
CA THR A 154 -1.15 2.42 6.60
C THR A 154 -0.96 0.91 6.56
N GLY A 155 0.15 0.42 6.00
CA GLY A 155 0.49 -1.00 5.89
C GLY A 155 0.86 -1.66 7.22
N SER A 156 1.04 -0.88 8.30
CA SER A 156 1.32 -1.43 9.63
C SER A 156 0.21 -2.34 10.16
N THR A 157 -1.00 -2.26 9.60
CA THR A 157 -2.16 -3.12 9.92
C THR A 157 -2.33 -4.29 8.95
N ALA A 158 -1.44 -4.41 7.94
CA ALA A 158 -1.46 -5.44 6.90
C ALA A 158 -0.40 -6.53 7.16
N TYR A 159 0.39 -6.88 6.17
CA TYR A 159 1.39 -7.97 6.30
C TYR A 159 2.45 -7.68 7.35
N SER A 160 2.84 -6.40 7.53
CA SER A 160 3.76 -6.00 8.59
C SER A 160 3.28 -6.44 9.97
N LEU A 161 1.98 -6.30 10.29
CA LEU A 161 1.41 -6.75 11.56
C LEU A 161 1.57 -8.26 11.74
N SER A 162 1.24 -9.05 10.70
CA SER A 162 1.37 -10.51 10.71
C SER A 162 2.83 -10.97 10.87
N ALA A 163 3.78 -10.19 10.37
CA ALA A 163 5.22 -10.43 10.52
C ALA A 163 5.79 -9.93 11.86
N GLY A 164 4.95 -9.40 12.77
CA GLY A 164 5.34 -8.92 14.10
C GLY A 164 5.77 -7.46 14.15
N GLY A 165 5.46 -6.68 13.11
CA GLY A 165 5.67 -5.22 13.10
C GLY A 165 4.74 -4.48 14.07
N PRO A 166 5.12 -3.28 14.53
CA PRO A 166 4.29 -2.47 15.39
C PRO A 166 3.13 -1.83 14.63
N LEU A 167 2.04 -1.52 15.33
CA LEU A 167 1.01 -0.64 14.82
C LEU A 167 1.53 0.80 14.78
N LEU A 168 1.38 1.45 13.65
CA LEU A 168 1.76 2.84 13.45
C LEU A 168 0.52 3.69 13.21
N TRP A 169 0.53 4.90 13.74
CA TRP A 169 -0.57 5.82 13.47
C TRP A 169 -0.50 6.29 12.01
N PRO A 170 -1.62 6.33 11.25
CA PRO A 170 -1.60 6.57 9.81
C PRO A 170 -0.93 7.88 9.36
N SER A 171 -0.94 8.91 10.21
CA SER A 171 -0.30 10.20 9.93
C SER A 171 1.14 10.31 10.44
N ALA A 172 1.72 9.23 10.98
CA ALA A 172 3.11 9.26 11.44
C ALA A 172 4.08 9.39 10.25
N GLY A 173 5.06 10.27 10.38
CA GLY A 173 6.14 10.46 9.40
C GLY A 173 7.23 9.39 9.52
N VAL A 174 6.86 8.11 9.41
CA VAL A 174 7.76 6.97 9.59
C VAL A 174 7.47 5.87 8.58
N MET A 175 8.41 4.94 8.43
CA MET A 175 8.21 3.65 7.79
C MET A 175 8.69 2.53 8.71
N CYS A 176 8.26 1.30 8.49
CA CYS A 176 8.66 0.15 9.30
C CYS A 176 9.35 -0.92 8.46
N LEU A 177 10.59 -1.24 8.80
CA LEU A 177 11.31 -2.38 8.27
C LEU A 177 11.02 -3.61 9.14
N THR A 178 10.44 -4.65 8.56
CA THR A 178 10.05 -5.86 9.29
C THR A 178 10.67 -7.09 8.61
N PRO A 179 11.53 -7.87 9.29
CA PRO A 179 12.00 -9.16 8.79
C PRO A 179 10.88 -10.21 8.89
N ILE A 180 10.74 -11.05 7.86
CA ILE A 180 9.72 -12.09 7.77
C ILE A 180 10.35 -13.42 8.18
N CYS A 181 9.89 -14.03 9.26
CA CYS A 181 10.39 -15.30 9.80
C CYS A 181 11.92 -15.34 9.86
N PRO A 182 12.60 -14.38 10.51
CA PRO A 182 14.05 -14.36 10.58
C PRO A 182 14.58 -15.54 11.40
N HIS A 183 15.72 -16.10 10.98
CA HIS A 183 16.39 -17.19 11.72
C HIS A 183 16.92 -16.72 13.09
N SER A 184 17.36 -15.47 13.17
CA SER A 184 17.91 -14.90 14.40
C SER A 184 16.80 -14.47 15.36
N LEU A 185 16.85 -14.94 16.58
CA LEU A 185 15.93 -14.56 17.66
C LEU A 185 16.08 -13.10 18.12
N THR A 186 17.17 -12.44 17.76
CA THR A 186 17.43 -11.03 18.09
C THR A 186 16.92 -10.05 17.04
N SER A 187 16.53 -10.55 15.86
CA SER A 187 15.95 -9.70 14.82
C SER A 187 14.63 -9.08 15.31
N ARG A 188 14.48 -7.80 15.10
CA ARG A 188 13.28 -7.04 15.46
C ARG A 188 12.89 -6.13 14.31
N PRO A 189 11.61 -5.81 14.17
CA PRO A 189 11.17 -4.70 13.33
C PRO A 189 11.80 -3.39 13.79
N VAL A 190 12.12 -2.52 12.83
CA VAL A 190 12.74 -1.22 13.08
C VAL A 190 11.85 -0.14 12.48
N VAL A 191 11.45 0.83 13.30
CA VAL A 191 10.75 2.03 12.83
C VAL A 191 11.80 3.06 12.42
N LEU A 192 11.67 3.54 11.19
CA LEU A 192 12.59 4.48 10.55
C LEU A 192 11.86 5.79 10.25
N PRO A 193 12.55 6.94 10.22
CA PRO A 193 12.02 8.14 9.59
C PRO A 193 11.61 7.87 8.14
N ASP A 194 10.60 8.55 7.63
CA ASP A 194 10.10 8.29 6.27
C ASP A 194 10.92 9.00 5.17
N ASP A 195 11.89 9.82 5.53
CA ASP A 195 12.84 10.50 4.64
C ASP A 195 14.11 9.69 4.35
N VAL A 196 14.28 8.52 4.99
CA VAL A 196 15.42 7.62 4.78
C VAL A 196 15.22 6.79 3.51
N GLU A 197 16.31 6.60 2.74
CA GLU A 197 16.33 5.62 1.65
C GLU A 197 16.64 4.22 2.20
N VAL A 198 15.80 3.23 1.89
CA VAL A 198 16.05 1.83 2.23
C VAL A 198 16.46 1.08 0.97
N THR A 199 17.65 0.50 0.97
CA THR A 199 18.11 -0.39 -0.10
C THR A 199 18.10 -1.83 0.37
N LEU A 200 17.38 -2.70 -0.36
CA LEU A 200 17.37 -4.15 -0.15
C LEU A 200 18.22 -4.82 -1.21
N ARG A 201 19.29 -5.50 -0.78
CA ARG A 201 20.23 -6.17 -1.66
C ARG A 201 20.24 -7.67 -1.37
N PRO A 202 19.67 -8.50 -2.25
CA PRO A 202 19.81 -9.97 -2.14
C PRO A 202 21.27 -10.38 -2.20
N ARG A 203 21.64 -11.43 -1.45
CA ARG A 203 22.99 -11.97 -1.43
C ARG A 203 23.01 -13.41 -1.89
N GLU A 204 23.95 -13.72 -2.78
CA GLU A 204 24.23 -15.07 -3.17
C GLU A 204 24.90 -15.84 -2.04
N ARG A 205 24.46 -17.07 -1.77
CA ARG A 205 25.15 -17.99 -0.86
C ARG A 205 25.95 -19.00 -1.68
N ARG A 206 27.18 -19.25 -1.26
CA ARG A 206 28.06 -20.26 -1.90
C ARG A 206 27.35 -21.60 -2.05
N GLY A 207 27.33 -22.13 -3.27
CA GLY A 207 26.70 -23.42 -3.61
C GLY A 207 25.18 -23.34 -3.85
N ARG A 208 24.60 -22.16 -4.09
CA ARG A 208 23.17 -21.95 -4.32
C ARG A 208 22.91 -21.12 -5.57
N ALA A 209 23.38 -21.59 -6.71
CA ALA A 209 23.00 -21.03 -7.99
C ALA A 209 21.53 -21.33 -8.28
N GLY A 210 20.73 -20.31 -8.71
CA GLY A 210 19.36 -20.49 -9.19
C GLY A 210 18.26 -20.26 -8.15
N GLU A 211 18.52 -19.57 -7.03
CA GLU A 211 17.45 -19.12 -6.13
C GLU A 211 16.57 -18.09 -6.87
N SER A 212 15.27 -18.36 -6.94
CA SER A 212 14.28 -17.44 -7.47
C SER A 212 13.79 -16.52 -6.35
N LEU A 213 13.94 -15.23 -6.55
CA LEU A 213 13.50 -14.21 -5.62
C LEU A 213 12.43 -13.34 -6.28
N ILE A 214 11.52 -12.86 -5.47
CA ILE A 214 10.46 -11.96 -5.88
C ILE A 214 10.38 -10.77 -4.95
N TYR A 215 9.93 -9.66 -5.47
CA TYR A 215 9.42 -8.58 -4.66
C TYR A 215 7.94 -8.34 -4.97
N SER A 216 7.19 -7.92 -3.98
CA SER A 216 5.76 -7.66 -4.10
C SER A 216 5.42 -6.26 -3.60
N ILE A 217 4.46 -5.65 -4.27
CA ILE A 217 3.91 -4.34 -3.96
C ILE A 217 2.47 -4.56 -3.49
N ASP A 218 2.17 -4.15 -2.28
CA ASP A 218 0.84 -4.29 -1.64
C ASP A 218 0.26 -5.72 -1.71
N GLY A 219 1.14 -6.75 -1.78
CA GLY A 219 0.76 -8.15 -1.81
C GLY A 219 0.10 -8.64 -3.12
N HIS A 220 -0.04 -7.80 -4.15
CA HIS A 220 -0.75 -8.18 -5.38
C HIS A 220 0.06 -8.01 -6.68
N ASP A 221 0.97 -7.06 -6.79
CA ASP A 221 1.90 -6.93 -7.93
C ASP A 221 3.23 -7.57 -7.56
N THR A 222 3.48 -8.77 -8.09
CA THR A 222 4.68 -9.55 -7.79
C THR A 222 5.58 -9.63 -9.00
N ARG A 223 6.88 -9.36 -8.80
CA ARG A 223 7.90 -9.30 -9.85
C ARG A 223 9.16 -10.07 -9.47
N PRO A 224 9.83 -10.68 -10.43
CA PRO A 224 11.11 -11.33 -10.15
C PRO A 224 12.23 -10.31 -9.90
N ILE A 225 13.21 -10.71 -9.11
CA ILE A 225 14.44 -9.97 -8.89
C ILE A 225 15.64 -10.92 -8.90
N ALA A 226 16.72 -10.53 -9.59
CA ALA A 226 17.95 -11.30 -9.62
C ALA A 226 18.88 -10.94 -8.45
N LEU A 227 19.82 -11.84 -8.13
CA LEU A 227 20.77 -11.64 -7.02
C LEU A 227 21.73 -10.44 -7.20
N ASN A 228 21.94 -10.00 -8.45
CA ASN A 228 22.76 -8.84 -8.79
C ASN A 228 21.96 -7.54 -8.86
N GLU A 229 20.68 -7.59 -8.59
CA GLU A 229 19.79 -6.44 -8.59
C GLU A 229 19.48 -5.99 -7.18
N THR A 230 19.03 -4.76 -7.03
CA THR A 230 18.67 -4.17 -5.75
C THR A 230 17.33 -3.45 -5.84
N LEU A 231 16.59 -3.43 -4.74
CA LEU A 231 15.42 -2.58 -4.59
C LEU A 231 15.79 -1.34 -3.79
N VAL A 232 15.52 -0.19 -4.36
CA VAL A 232 15.65 1.09 -3.67
C VAL A 232 14.25 1.57 -3.35
N ILE A 233 13.97 1.72 -2.07
CA ILE A 233 12.67 2.07 -1.51
C ILE A 233 12.77 3.43 -0.82
N ARG A 234 11.86 4.33 -1.14
CA ARG A 234 11.76 5.67 -0.55
C ARG A 234 10.29 6.01 -0.29
N LYS A 235 10.08 7.03 0.52
CA LYS A 235 8.78 7.72 0.51
C LYS A 235 8.52 8.26 -0.89
N ALA A 236 7.32 8.06 -1.39
CA ALA A 236 6.91 8.62 -2.67
C ALA A 236 6.66 10.14 -2.55
N ASP A 237 6.95 10.87 -3.63
CA ASP A 237 6.63 12.32 -3.71
C ASP A 237 5.13 12.59 -3.74
N THR A 238 4.35 11.59 -4.10
CA THR A 238 2.88 11.64 -4.09
C THR A 238 2.31 10.85 -2.91
N ALA A 239 1.13 11.28 -2.46
CA ALA A 239 0.38 10.60 -1.41
C ALA A 239 -1.03 10.26 -1.89
N LEU A 240 -1.60 9.20 -1.37
CA LEU A 240 -3.01 8.90 -1.61
C LEU A 240 -3.89 9.86 -0.80
N ARG A 241 -4.85 10.47 -1.47
CA ARG A 241 -5.92 11.26 -0.85
C ARG A 241 -7.11 10.37 -0.55
N LEU A 242 -7.26 9.96 0.70
CA LEU A 242 -8.29 9.04 1.15
C LEU A 242 -9.50 9.77 1.72
N LEU A 243 -10.69 9.46 1.18
CA LEU A 243 -11.96 10.00 1.67
C LEU A 243 -12.27 9.48 3.08
N THR A 244 -12.67 10.40 3.95
CA THR A 244 -13.19 10.08 5.29
C THR A 244 -14.51 10.78 5.54
N LEU A 245 -15.39 10.14 6.33
CA LEU A 245 -16.62 10.76 6.79
C LEU A 245 -16.41 11.50 8.13
N PRO A 246 -17.26 12.46 8.47
CA PRO A 246 -17.27 13.05 9.80
C PRO A 246 -17.41 11.98 10.86
N ASN A 247 -16.69 12.14 11.97
CA ASN A 247 -16.64 11.18 13.08
C ASN A 247 -15.94 9.83 12.74
N SER A 248 -15.16 9.77 11.66
CA SER A 248 -14.28 8.64 11.41
C SER A 248 -13.26 8.55 12.55
N ASP A 249 -13.29 7.46 13.32
CA ASP A 249 -12.38 7.21 14.45
C ASP A 249 -11.49 6.01 14.14
N TYR A 250 -10.19 6.28 13.88
CA TYR A 250 -9.22 5.22 13.62
C TYR A 250 -9.01 4.30 14.82
N ALA A 251 -9.07 4.83 16.06
CA ALA A 251 -8.94 4.00 17.25
C ALA A 251 -10.15 3.07 17.42
N ALA A 252 -11.35 3.53 17.06
CA ALA A 252 -12.53 2.66 17.04
C ALA A 252 -12.38 1.53 16.01
N ARG A 253 -11.81 1.83 14.82
CA ARG A 253 -11.49 0.81 13.82
C ARG A 253 -10.47 -0.22 14.33
N LEU A 254 -9.42 0.23 15.01
CA LEU A 254 -8.43 -0.67 15.62
C LEU A 254 -9.10 -1.61 16.64
N ARG A 255 -9.92 -1.08 17.56
CA ARG A 255 -10.65 -1.91 18.53
C ARG A 255 -11.53 -2.95 17.83
N ALA A 256 -12.31 -2.53 16.85
CA ALA A 256 -13.22 -3.43 16.13
C ALA A 256 -12.48 -4.53 15.35
N LYS A 257 -11.31 -4.22 14.78
CA LYS A 257 -10.54 -5.16 13.95
C LYS A 257 -9.64 -6.09 14.74
N LEU A 258 -9.10 -5.61 15.87
CA LEU A 258 -8.14 -6.37 16.68
C LEU A 258 -8.81 -7.04 17.91
N GLY A 259 -10.09 -6.80 18.13
CA GLY A 259 -10.83 -7.40 19.24
C GLY A 259 -10.43 -6.81 20.60
N TRP A 260 -10.10 -5.54 20.66
CA TRP A 260 -9.71 -4.82 21.87
C TRP A 260 -10.93 -4.25 22.60
#